data_2421bc73717ac7b29d73a37568194371
#
_entry.id   2421bc73717ac7b29d73a37568194371
#
_cell.length_a   1.000
_cell.length_b   1.000
_cell.length_c   1.000
_cell.angle_alpha   90.00
_cell.angle_beta   90.00
_cell.angle_gamma   90.00
#
_symmetry.space_group_name_H-M   'P 1'
#
loop_
_entity.id
_entity.type
_entity.pdbx_description
1 polymer ?
#
loop_
_entity_poly.entity_id
_entity_poly.type
_entity_poly.pdbx_seq_one_letter_code
_entity_poly.pdbx_strand_id
1 'polypeptide(L)'
;GWILEQFAGAGASADILYDAKPHIGTDELVTVVQNLRETIIHYGGEVCFGVKVTGLVTEDGCVTGVRAAQGGEEAVIPASCVLLAIGHSARDTFEALHAQGVPMEPKPFSMGVRIEHPQRLVNESQYGPFADAPGLGAADYKLNVRLPDGSSAYTFCMCPGGYVVAAASEEGGVVTNGMSDHARDGENANAALLVTLNPADFPDRSPLGGMYWQRQLEQTAFRAGGSNYCAPAQLVGDFLAKRPSQTLGGVQPTYRPGVTLCELHTVLPERITSVLEQALPELDRKLHGFAAPDAVLTAPETRSSSPVRILRDETRQSQLRGLYPCGEGAGYAGGITSAALDGILTAEAVIEAQKG
;
A
#
# COMPACT_ATOMS: atom_id res chain seq x y z
N GLY A 1 1.48 -18.32 12.54
CA GLY A 1 2.34 -18.79 13.59
C GLY A 1 3.56 -17.90 13.79
N TRP A 2 4.77 -18.39 13.47
CA TRP A 2 6.05 -17.80 13.88
C TRP A 2 6.21 -16.28 13.61
N ILE A 3 5.74 -15.73 12.49
CA ILE A 3 5.81 -14.28 12.20
C ILE A 3 5.01 -13.47 13.22
N LEU A 4 3.80 -13.91 13.54
CA LEU A 4 2.95 -13.24 14.53
C LEU A 4 3.56 -13.34 15.92
N GLU A 5 4.24 -14.45 16.24
CA GLU A 5 4.99 -14.63 17.49
C GLU A 5 6.15 -13.63 17.57
N GLN A 6 6.85 -13.34 16.46
CA GLN A 6 7.88 -12.30 16.42
C GLN A 6 7.29 -10.91 16.66
N PHE A 7 6.13 -10.59 16.09
CA PHE A 7 5.47 -9.32 16.34
C PHE A 7 4.98 -9.20 17.78
N ALA A 8 4.39 -10.27 18.34
CA ALA A 8 3.99 -10.31 19.76
C ALA A 8 5.22 -10.16 20.68
N GLY A 9 6.31 -10.87 20.39
CA GLY A 9 7.58 -10.73 21.11
C GLY A 9 8.21 -9.35 21.00
N ALA A 10 7.91 -8.61 19.92
CA ALA A 10 8.32 -7.22 19.73
C ALA A 10 7.35 -6.19 20.35
N GLY A 11 6.31 -6.63 21.06
CA GLY A 11 5.42 -5.77 21.83
C GLY A 11 4.02 -5.56 21.25
N ALA A 12 3.64 -6.27 20.18
CA ALA A 12 2.25 -6.31 19.76
C ALA A 12 1.39 -7.11 20.76
N SER A 13 0.08 -6.80 20.84
CA SER A 13 -0.85 -7.59 21.66
C SER A 13 -0.78 -9.08 21.30
N ALA A 14 -0.78 -9.95 22.31
CA ALA A 14 -0.80 -11.39 22.12
C ALA A 14 -2.09 -11.87 21.42
N ASP A 15 -3.14 -11.06 21.37
CA ASP A 15 -4.42 -11.37 20.70
C ASP A 15 -4.23 -11.65 19.22
N ILE A 16 -3.21 -11.04 18.57
CA ILE A 16 -2.88 -11.30 17.17
C ILE A 16 -2.57 -12.77 16.87
N LEU A 17 -2.24 -13.57 17.88
CA LEU A 17 -1.95 -15.00 17.74
C LEU A 17 -3.23 -15.85 17.60
N TYR A 18 -4.37 -15.33 18.07
CA TYR A 18 -5.63 -16.04 18.16
C TYR A 18 -6.71 -15.43 17.27
N ASP A 19 -6.60 -14.15 16.95
CA ASP A 19 -7.56 -13.44 16.13
C ASP A 19 -7.58 -13.96 14.69
N ALA A 20 -8.77 -14.16 14.15
CA ALA A 20 -8.96 -14.53 12.75
C ALA A 20 -8.49 -13.42 11.79
N LYS A 21 -8.49 -12.17 12.25
CA LYS A 21 -8.02 -10.98 11.53
C LYS A 21 -7.11 -10.16 12.44
N PRO A 22 -5.83 -10.58 12.58
CA PRO A 22 -4.87 -9.92 13.47
C PRO A 22 -4.77 -8.41 13.19
N HIS A 23 -4.79 -7.61 14.25
CA HIS A 23 -4.66 -6.17 14.17
C HIS A 23 -3.74 -5.68 15.30
N ILE A 24 -2.75 -4.88 14.95
CA ILE A 24 -1.84 -4.27 15.93
C ILE A 24 -2.32 -2.87 16.29
N GLY A 25 -2.66 -2.07 15.30
CA GLY A 25 -2.92 -0.64 15.45
C GLY A 25 -1.71 0.19 15.02
N THR A 26 -1.97 1.32 14.37
CA THR A 26 -0.90 2.20 13.87
C THR A 26 -0.10 2.81 15.00
N ASP A 27 -0.77 3.14 16.10
CA ASP A 27 -0.20 3.67 17.34
C ASP A 27 0.77 2.69 18.01
N GLU A 28 0.39 1.42 18.16
CA GLU A 28 1.23 0.38 18.75
C GLU A 28 2.35 -0.11 17.83
N LEU A 29 2.12 -0.06 16.51
CA LEU A 29 3.11 -0.52 15.51
C LEU A 29 4.45 0.20 15.62
N VAL A 30 4.47 1.46 16.07
CA VAL A 30 5.69 2.24 16.31
C VAL A 30 6.62 1.50 17.29
N THR A 31 6.07 1.02 18.40
CA THR A 31 6.82 0.27 19.42
C THR A 31 7.34 -1.05 18.86
N VAL A 32 6.51 -1.77 18.12
CA VAL A 32 6.89 -3.06 17.50
C VAL A 32 8.09 -2.87 16.55
N VAL A 33 8.03 -1.86 15.68
CA VAL A 33 9.12 -1.57 14.71
C VAL A 33 10.40 -1.14 15.44
N GLN A 34 10.29 -0.33 16.51
CA GLN A 34 11.44 0.05 17.33
C GLN A 34 12.09 -1.17 17.96
N ASN A 35 11.33 -2.07 18.57
CA ASN A 35 11.84 -3.26 19.23
C ASN A 35 12.47 -4.26 18.23
N LEU A 36 11.90 -4.38 17.02
CA LEU A 36 12.53 -5.17 15.94
C LEU A 36 13.90 -4.57 15.54
N ARG A 37 14.00 -3.26 15.44
CA ARG A 37 15.28 -2.58 15.20
C ARG A 37 16.29 -2.85 16.31
N GLU A 38 15.89 -2.70 17.57
CA GLU A 38 16.77 -2.98 18.72
C GLU A 38 17.21 -4.44 18.74
N THR A 39 16.37 -5.37 18.28
CA THR A 39 16.73 -6.78 18.12
C THR A 39 17.85 -6.96 17.09
N ILE A 40 17.79 -6.26 15.96
CA ILE A 40 18.87 -6.28 14.95
C ILE A 40 20.20 -5.80 15.57
N ILE A 41 20.16 -4.70 16.30
CA ILE A 41 21.34 -4.11 16.95
C ILE A 41 21.88 -5.06 18.03
N HIS A 42 20.99 -5.68 18.83
CA HIS A 42 21.37 -6.64 19.87
C HIS A 42 22.17 -7.84 19.31
N TYR A 43 21.81 -8.29 18.11
CA TYR A 43 22.53 -9.39 17.44
C TYR A 43 23.75 -8.91 16.63
N GLY A 44 24.22 -7.68 16.84
CA GLY A 44 25.43 -7.14 16.21
C GLY A 44 25.20 -6.53 14.84
N GLY A 45 23.94 -6.34 14.43
CA GLY A 45 23.62 -5.60 13.22
C GLY A 45 23.75 -4.09 13.41
N GLU A 46 23.84 -3.36 12.32
CA GLU A 46 23.90 -1.90 12.30
C GLU A 46 22.70 -1.33 11.54
N VAL A 47 22.09 -0.26 12.05
CA VAL A 47 20.98 0.45 11.42
C VAL A 47 21.40 1.88 11.15
N CYS A 48 21.58 2.21 9.88
CA CYS A 48 22.09 3.51 9.42
C CYS A 48 20.93 4.39 8.95
N PHE A 49 20.54 5.39 9.73
CA PHE A 49 19.57 6.41 9.35
C PHE A 49 20.21 7.52 8.52
N GLY A 50 19.40 8.12 7.62
CA GLY A 50 19.87 9.21 6.76
C GLY A 50 20.83 8.74 5.68
N VAL A 51 20.97 7.44 5.46
CA VAL A 51 21.80 6.84 4.41
C VAL A 51 20.90 6.38 3.28
N LYS A 52 21.07 6.96 2.09
CA LYS A 52 20.31 6.63 0.89
C LYS A 52 21.16 5.77 -0.05
N VAL A 53 20.71 4.57 -0.37
CA VAL A 53 21.32 3.75 -1.41
C VAL A 53 20.98 4.33 -2.78
N THR A 54 22.01 4.67 -3.57
CA THR A 54 21.89 5.29 -4.90
C THR A 54 22.16 4.30 -6.04
N GLY A 55 22.69 3.12 -5.75
CA GLY A 55 22.94 2.07 -6.75
C GLY A 55 23.79 0.94 -6.23
N LEU A 56 24.01 -0.04 -7.08
CA LEU A 56 24.88 -1.17 -6.82
C LEU A 56 26.30 -0.92 -7.35
N VAL A 57 27.28 -1.54 -6.71
CA VAL A 57 28.63 -1.72 -7.26
C VAL A 57 28.75 -3.15 -7.68
N THR A 58 29.15 -3.38 -8.94
CA THR A 58 29.18 -4.71 -9.54
C THR A 58 30.49 -4.94 -10.29
N GLU A 59 30.99 -6.17 -10.21
CA GLU A 59 32.16 -6.63 -10.95
C GLU A 59 31.92 -8.06 -11.43
N ASP A 60 32.18 -8.35 -12.69
CA ASP A 60 32.01 -9.68 -13.32
C ASP A 60 30.64 -10.35 -13.05
N GLY A 61 29.55 -9.55 -13.08
CA GLY A 61 28.20 -10.05 -12.84
C GLY A 61 27.89 -10.39 -11.38
N CYS A 62 28.71 -9.92 -10.43
CA CYS A 62 28.51 -10.04 -9.00
C CYS A 62 28.34 -8.69 -8.34
N VAL A 63 27.55 -8.62 -7.30
CA VAL A 63 27.52 -7.47 -6.40
C VAL A 63 28.78 -7.47 -5.55
N THR A 64 29.46 -6.34 -5.48
CA THR A 64 30.63 -6.11 -4.63
C THR A 64 30.41 -4.99 -3.60
N GLY A 65 29.25 -4.31 -3.66
CA GLY A 65 28.88 -3.27 -2.72
C GLY A 65 27.65 -2.50 -3.14
N VAL A 66 27.30 -1.52 -2.34
CA VAL A 66 26.29 -0.51 -2.67
C VAL A 66 26.88 0.89 -2.61
N ARG A 67 26.46 1.76 -3.52
CA ARG A 67 26.69 3.19 -3.42
C ARG A 67 25.65 3.78 -2.48
N ALA A 68 26.09 4.57 -1.53
CA ALA A 68 25.24 5.19 -0.53
C ALA A 68 25.60 6.67 -0.38
N ALA A 69 24.58 7.51 -0.23
CA ALA A 69 24.72 8.95 0.01
C ALA A 69 24.26 9.29 1.43
N GLN A 70 25.06 10.09 2.13
CA GLN A 70 24.72 10.63 3.44
C GLN A 70 25.21 12.08 3.53
N GLY A 71 24.30 13.01 3.88
CA GLY A 71 24.66 14.43 4.02
C GLY A 71 25.21 15.09 2.74
N GLY A 72 24.95 14.52 1.56
CA GLY A 72 25.46 15.01 0.26
C GLY A 72 26.80 14.37 -0.17
N GLU A 73 27.40 13.54 0.66
CA GLU A 73 28.61 12.77 0.32
C GLU A 73 28.24 11.35 -0.11
N GLU A 74 28.89 10.85 -1.14
CA GLU A 74 28.73 9.47 -1.61
C GLU A 74 29.89 8.59 -1.12
N ALA A 75 29.54 7.38 -0.69
CA ALA A 75 30.49 6.35 -0.29
C ALA A 75 30.07 4.99 -0.84
N VAL A 76 31.04 4.08 -0.91
CA VAL A 76 30.78 2.68 -1.24
C VAL A 76 30.81 1.87 0.07
N ILE A 77 29.74 1.12 0.32
CA ILE A 77 29.67 0.13 1.39
C ILE A 77 29.97 -1.23 0.73
N PRO A 78 31.13 -1.86 1.01
CA PRO A 78 31.46 -3.16 0.44
C PRO A 78 30.47 -4.24 0.93
N ALA A 79 29.97 -5.06 0.02
CA ALA A 79 29.07 -6.17 0.34
C ALA A 79 29.09 -7.19 -0.79
N SER A 80 29.23 -8.47 -0.46
CA SER A 80 29.12 -9.59 -1.40
C SER A 80 27.67 -10.12 -1.50
N CYS A 81 26.80 -9.67 -0.62
CA CYS A 81 25.38 -10.04 -0.57
C CYS A 81 24.53 -8.83 -0.18
N VAL A 82 23.50 -8.58 -0.98
CA VAL A 82 22.55 -7.47 -0.78
C VAL A 82 21.12 -8.02 -0.81
N LEU A 83 20.43 -7.95 0.32
CA LEU A 83 18.97 -8.17 0.38
C LEU A 83 18.28 -6.85 0.07
N LEU A 84 17.55 -6.82 -1.04
CA LEU A 84 16.88 -5.63 -1.53
C LEU A 84 15.42 -5.60 -1.05
N ALA A 85 15.17 -4.94 0.09
CA ALA A 85 13.87 -4.86 0.77
C ALA A 85 13.32 -3.42 0.80
N ILE A 86 13.31 -2.74 -0.35
CA ILE A 86 13.10 -1.29 -0.49
C ILE A 86 11.64 -0.84 -0.41
N GLY A 87 10.66 -1.76 -0.37
CA GLY A 87 9.25 -1.42 -0.56
C GLY A 87 8.96 -0.89 -1.98
N HIS A 88 7.69 -0.59 -2.28
CA HIS A 88 7.32 -0.16 -3.64
C HIS A 88 7.37 1.35 -3.87
N SER A 89 7.69 2.13 -2.84
CA SER A 89 7.74 3.60 -2.92
C SER A 89 9.12 4.19 -3.23
N ALA A 90 10.18 3.38 -3.23
CA ALA A 90 11.55 3.79 -3.54
C ALA A 90 11.78 3.88 -5.07
N ARG A 91 11.03 4.73 -5.75
CA ARG A 91 10.97 4.81 -7.21
C ARG A 91 12.30 5.16 -7.85
N ASP A 92 13.05 6.05 -7.25
CA ASP A 92 14.39 6.41 -7.65
C ASP A 92 15.37 5.22 -7.60
N THR A 93 15.22 4.33 -6.61
CA THR A 93 16.00 3.09 -6.54
C THR A 93 15.61 2.12 -7.67
N PHE A 94 14.31 1.97 -8.00
CA PHE A 94 13.90 1.16 -9.16
C PHE A 94 14.48 1.71 -10.47
N GLU A 95 14.44 3.03 -10.66
CA GLU A 95 15.02 3.69 -11.82
C GLU A 95 16.54 3.44 -11.91
N ALA A 96 17.27 3.60 -10.81
CA ALA A 96 18.71 3.36 -10.74
C ALA A 96 19.07 1.89 -11.03
N LEU A 97 18.36 0.94 -10.43
CA LEU A 97 18.57 -0.50 -10.65
C LEU A 97 18.25 -0.92 -12.08
N HIS A 98 17.15 -0.39 -12.65
CA HIS A 98 16.77 -0.64 -14.03
C HIS A 98 17.83 -0.10 -15.02
N ALA A 99 18.34 1.12 -14.78
CA ALA A 99 19.41 1.71 -15.57
C ALA A 99 20.73 0.92 -15.48
N GLN A 100 20.96 0.20 -14.37
CA GLN A 100 22.09 -0.71 -14.17
C GLN A 100 21.86 -2.10 -14.78
N GLY A 101 20.73 -2.34 -15.45
CA GLY A 101 20.42 -3.61 -16.11
C GLY A 101 19.90 -4.71 -15.17
N VAL A 102 19.47 -4.39 -13.96
CA VAL A 102 18.79 -5.36 -13.08
C VAL A 102 17.50 -5.80 -13.76
N PRO A 103 17.26 -7.11 -13.98
CA PRO A 103 16.10 -7.59 -14.71
C PRO A 103 14.80 -7.31 -13.96
N MET A 104 13.86 -6.68 -14.64
CA MET A 104 12.53 -6.33 -14.12
C MET A 104 11.45 -6.61 -15.15
N GLU A 105 10.24 -6.85 -14.68
CA GLU A 105 9.05 -6.97 -15.51
C GLU A 105 7.87 -6.15 -14.94
N PRO A 106 6.93 -5.70 -15.81
CA PRO A 106 5.72 -5.06 -15.34
C PRO A 106 4.82 -6.11 -14.68
N LYS A 107 4.22 -5.75 -13.54
CA LYS A 107 3.37 -6.64 -12.74
C LYS A 107 1.96 -6.08 -12.65
N PRO A 108 0.90 -6.91 -12.74
CA PRO A 108 -0.45 -6.49 -12.42
C PRO A 108 -0.52 -5.89 -11.01
N PHE A 109 -1.25 -4.78 -10.88
CA PHE A 109 -1.49 -4.11 -9.60
C PHE A 109 -2.87 -3.46 -9.60
N SER A 110 -3.23 -2.73 -8.55
CA SER A 110 -4.54 -2.10 -8.49
C SER A 110 -4.42 -0.65 -8.05
N MET A 111 -5.29 0.19 -8.62
CA MET A 111 -5.46 1.59 -8.24
C MET A 111 -6.95 1.92 -8.09
N GLY A 112 -7.25 2.96 -7.36
CA GLY A 112 -8.61 3.42 -7.16
C GLY A 112 -8.70 4.61 -6.23
N VAL A 113 -9.61 4.51 -5.29
CA VAL A 113 -9.93 5.55 -4.31
C VAL A 113 -10.01 4.97 -2.91
N ARG A 114 -9.97 5.82 -1.90
CA ARG A 114 -10.36 5.49 -0.54
C ARG A 114 -11.82 5.88 -0.34
N ILE A 115 -12.65 4.96 0.16
CA ILE A 115 -14.06 5.22 0.48
C ILE A 115 -14.24 5.30 1.99
N GLU A 116 -15.00 6.29 2.47
CA GLU A 116 -15.33 6.50 3.88
C GLU A 116 -16.83 6.40 4.13
N HIS A 117 -17.20 5.74 5.22
CA HIS A 117 -18.55 5.58 5.74
C HIS A 117 -18.57 5.84 7.25
N PRO A 118 -19.70 6.18 7.88
CA PRO A 118 -19.81 6.07 9.33
C PRO A 118 -19.55 4.63 9.79
N GLN A 119 -18.71 4.44 10.80
CA GLN A 119 -18.47 3.10 11.38
C GLN A 119 -19.77 2.43 11.82
N ARG A 120 -20.72 3.22 12.33
CA ARG A 120 -22.04 2.75 12.74
C ARG A 120 -22.81 2.05 11.61
N LEU A 121 -22.77 2.58 10.39
CA LEU A 121 -23.39 1.96 9.20
C LEU A 121 -22.84 0.54 8.99
N VAL A 122 -21.53 0.39 9.12
CA VAL A 122 -20.87 -0.91 8.97
C VAL A 122 -21.28 -1.87 10.08
N ASN A 123 -21.31 -1.40 11.34
CA ASN A 123 -21.76 -2.20 12.48
C ASN A 123 -23.21 -2.67 12.29
N GLU A 124 -24.12 -1.78 11.91
CA GLU A 124 -25.52 -2.10 11.68
C GLU A 124 -25.71 -3.09 10.52
N SER A 125 -24.95 -2.94 9.44
CA SER A 125 -24.99 -3.85 8.30
C SER A 125 -24.46 -5.25 8.63
N GLN A 126 -23.43 -5.36 9.48
CA GLN A 126 -22.79 -6.64 9.84
C GLN A 126 -23.45 -7.32 11.04
N TYR A 127 -23.84 -6.57 12.05
CA TYR A 127 -24.34 -7.10 13.32
C TYR A 127 -25.85 -6.97 13.47
N GLY A 128 -26.53 -6.20 12.59
CA GLY A 128 -27.97 -5.97 12.69
C GLY A 128 -28.37 -5.40 14.05
N PRO A 129 -29.36 -6.02 14.73
CA PRO A 129 -29.83 -5.54 16.04
C PRO A 129 -28.79 -5.65 17.16
N PHE A 130 -27.65 -6.27 16.93
CA PHE A 130 -26.56 -6.42 17.89
C PHE A 130 -25.43 -5.41 17.69
N ALA A 131 -25.61 -4.40 16.83
CA ALA A 131 -24.57 -3.41 16.50
C ALA A 131 -23.98 -2.70 17.74
N ASP A 132 -24.77 -2.53 18.78
CA ASP A 132 -24.37 -1.90 20.05
C ASP A 132 -24.09 -2.93 21.17
N ALA A 133 -24.00 -4.23 20.85
CA ALA A 133 -23.77 -5.26 21.86
C ALA A 133 -22.34 -5.20 22.41
N PRO A 134 -22.17 -5.24 23.75
CA PRO A 134 -20.84 -5.23 24.36
C PRO A 134 -19.96 -6.37 23.86
N GLY A 135 -18.70 -6.07 23.51
CA GLY A 135 -17.69 -7.05 23.13
C GLY A 135 -17.61 -7.41 21.65
N LEU A 136 -18.50 -6.87 20.79
CA LEU A 136 -18.38 -7.09 19.33
C LEU A 136 -17.33 -6.20 18.68
N GLY A 137 -17.04 -5.02 19.21
CA GLY A 137 -16.10 -4.08 18.63
C GLY A 137 -16.54 -3.48 17.27
N ALA A 138 -15.66 -2.78 16.62
CA ALA A 138 -15.92 -2.19 15.31
C ALA A 138 -15.96 -3.28 14.22
N ALA A 139 -17.06 -3.32 13.46
CA ALA A 139 -17.24 -4.27 12.37
C ALA A 139 -16.33 -3.94 11.19
N ASP A 140 -15.88 -4.96 10.51
CA ASP A 140 -15.10 -4.87 9.26
C ASP A 140 -15.85 -5.50 8.08
N TYR A 141 -15.33 -5.30 6.87
CA TYR A 141 -15.81 -5.96 5.66
C TYR A 141 -14.68 -6.26 4.67
N LYS A 142 -14.91 -7.26 3.82
CA LYS A 142 -14.07 -7.54 2.65
C LYS A 142 -15.00 -7.85 1.48
N LEU A 143 -15.05 -6.94 0.52
CA LEU A 143 -15.96 -6.99 -0.62
C LEU A 143 -15.19 -7.11 -1.92
N ASN A 144 -15.78 -7.78 -2.89
CA ASN A 144 -15.26 -7.85 -4.26
C ASN A 144 -16.42 -8.00 -5.24
N VAL A 145 -16.21 -7.56 -6.46
CA VAL A 145 -17.11 -7.77 -7.58
C VAL A 145 -16.32 -8.06 -8.85
N ARG A 146 -16.80 -9.01 -9.64
CA ARG A 146 -16.34 -9.25 -10.99
C ARG A 146 -17.44 -8.87 -11.95
N LEU A 147 -17.13 -7.97 -12.87
CA LEU A 147 -18.07 -7.45 -13.85
C LEU A 147 -18.16 -8.38 -15.08
N PRO A 148 -19.22 -8.27 -15.89
CA PRO A 148 -19.43 -9.13 -17.06
C PRO A 148 -18.31 -9.03 -18.12
N ASP A 149 -17.64 -7.89 -18.22
CA ASP A 149 -16.49 -7.68 -19.11
C ASP A 149 -15.17 -8.29 -18.60
N GLY A 150 -15.22 -8.96 -17.44
CA GLY A 150 -14.08 -9.58 -16.78
C GLY A 150 -13.26 -8.65 -15.88
N SER A 151 -13.54 -7.35 -15.88
CA SER A 151 -12.94 -6.40 -14.93
C SER A 151 -13.39 -6.68 -13.50
N SER A 152 -12.62 -6.23 -12.53
CA SER A 152 -12.92 -6.45 -11.12
C SER A 152 -12.60 -5.25 -10.25
N ALA A 153 -13.44 -5.03 -9.24
CA ALA A 153 -13.19 -4.11 -8.15
C ALA A 153 -13.30 -4.84 -6.81
N TYR A 154 -12.54 -4.40 -5.84
CA TYR A 154 -12.54 -4.99 -4.51
C TYR A 154 -12.11 -4.00 -3.44
N THR A 155 -12.53 -4.27 -2.20
CA THR A 155 -12.04 -3.51 -1.05
C THR A 155 -10.75 -4.11 -0.51
N PHE A 156 -9.82 -3.25 -0.14
CA PHE A 156 -8.53 -3.65 0.40
C PHE A 156 -8.19 -2.79 1.62
N CYS A 157 -7.43 -3.36 2.57
CA CYS A 157 -6.98 -2.66 3.77
C CYS A 157 -8.10 -1.81 4.41
N MET A 158 -9.24 -2.48 4.71
CA MET A 158 -10.34 -1.86 5.41
C MET A 158 -9.92 -1.54 6.84
N CYS A 159 -10.18 -0.32 7.28
CA CYS A 159 -9.78 0.27 8.54
C CYS A 159 -11.04 0.61 9.36
N PRO A 160 -11.50 -0.29 10.24
CA PRO A 160 -12.62 -0.01 11.14
C PRO A 160 -12.25 1.09 12.13
N GLY A 161 -13.20 2.00 12.42
CA GLY A 161 -12.95 3.11 13.34
C GLY A 161 -11.67 3.87 13.02
N GLY A 162 -11.38 4.04 11.74
CA GLY A 162 -10.10 4.55 11.26
C GLY A 162 -10.22 5.85 10.47
N TYR A 163 -9.11 6.25 9.89
CA TYR A 163 -9.00 7.50 9.16
C TYR A 163 -8.17 7.36 7.89
N VAL A 164 -8.43 8.23 6.92
CA VAL A 164 -7.68 8.33 5.68
C VAL A 164 -6.45 9.20 5.90
N VAL A 165 -5.30 8.76 5.42
CA VAL A 165 -4.01 9.45 5.60
C VAL A 165 -3.35 9.79 4.28
N ALA A 166 -2.51 10.83 4.30
CA ALA A 166 -1.60 11.15 3.22
C ALA A 166 -0.43 10.15 3.19
N ALA A 167 -0.19 9.53 2.03
CA ALA A 167 0.82 8.49 1.85
C ALA A 167 1.78 8.77 0.69
N ALA A 168 1.84 10.02 0.19
CA ALA A 168 2.78 10.40 -0.86
C ALA A 168 4.22 10.34 -0.35
N SER A 169 5.14 9.85 -1.19
CA SER A 169 6.58 9.80 -0.93
C SER A 169 7.39 10.68 -1.89
N GLU A 170 6.74 11.33 -2.84
CA GLU A 170 7.34 12.23 -3.81
C GLU A 170 6.69 13.62 -3.71
N GLU A 171 7.49 14.66 -3.86
CA GLU A 171 7.01 16.04 -3.88
C GLU A 171 6.03 16.27 -5.06
N GLY A 172 4.97 17.05 -4.83
CA GLY A 172 3.98 17.34 -5.85
C GLY A 172 3.07 16.16 -6.19
N GLY A 173 2.98 15.17 -5.33
CA GLY A 173 2.07 14.02 -5.43
C GLY A 173 1.07 13.96 -4.28
N VAL A 174 -0.13 13.46 -4.54
CA VAL A 174 -1.14 13.08 -3.53
C VAL A 174 -1.42 11.59 -3.65
N VAL A 175 -1.36 10.90 -2.54
CA VAL A 175 -1.71 9.48 -2.39
C VAL A 175 -2.49 9.32 -1.10
N THR A 176 -3.57 8.56 -1.16
CA THR A 176 -4.36 8.20 0.02
C THR A 176 -4.02 6.78 0.49
N ASN A 177 -4.10 6.56 1.80
CA ASN A 177 -4.10 5.26 2.44
C ASN A 177 -5.03 5.34 3.67
N GLY A 178 -5.24 4.24 4.37
CA GLY A 178 -6.04 4.21 5.59
C GLY A 178 -5.29 3.62 6.76
N MET A 179 -5.64 4.09 7.94
CA MET A 179 -5.09 3.62 9.21
C MET A 179 -6.20 3.47 10.24
N SER A 180 -6.00 2.58 11.21
CA SER A 180 -6.79 2.49 12.44
C SER A 180 -5.84 2.38 13.62
N ASP A 181 -6.16 3.05 14.70
CA ASP A 181 -5.52 2.82 15.98
C ASP A 181 -5.96 1.46 16.57
N HIS A 182 -5.27 1.00 17.59
CA HIS A 182 -5.60 -0.27 18.23
C HIS A 182 -7.06 -0.32 18.72
N ALA A 183 -7.55 0.78 19.28
CA ALA A 183 -8.92 0.88 19.82
C ALA A 183 -10.02 0.81 18.76
N ARG A 184 -9.76 1.16 17.48
CA ARG A 184 -10.74 1.19 16.39
C ARG A 184 -12.01 1.99 16.72
N ASP A 185 -11.87 3.08 17.45
CA ASP A 185 -12.97 3.86 18.02
C ASP A 185 -13.29 5.17 17.27
N GLY A 186 -12.69 5.36 16.09
CA GLY A 186 -12.97 6.49 15.21
C GLY A 186 -14.41 6.47 14.67
N GLU A 187 -14.92 7.64 14.31
CA GLU A 187 -16.27 7.83 13.81
C GLU A 187 -16.51 7.16 12.46
N ASN A 188 -15.47 7.15 11.59
CA ASN A 188 -15.54 6.58 10.25
C ASN A 188 -14.87 5.20 10.17
N ALA A 189 -15.40 4.39 9.26
CA ALA A 189 -14.73 3.26 8.65
C ALA A 189 -14.23 3.68 7.27
N ASN A 190 -13.08 3.18 6.83
CA ASN A 190 -12.63 3.42 5.46
C ASN A 190 -12.01 2.17 4.83
N ALA A 191 -11.99 2.11 3.52
CA ALA A 191 -11.30 1.06 2.76
C ALA A 191 -10.80 1.60 1.42
N ALA A 192 -9.70 1.06 0.92
CA ALA A 192 -9.37 1.21 -0.49
C ALA A 192 -10.44 0.50 -1.33
N LEU A 193 -10.96 1.17 -2.35
CA LEU A 193 -11.80 0.60 -3.39
C LEU A 193 -11.01 0.60 -4.69
N LEU A 194 -10.52 -0.56 -5.07
CA LEU A 194 -9.48 -0.76 -6.06
C LEU A 194 -10.00 -1.49 -7.29
N VAL A 195 -9.48 -1.08 -8.44
CA VAL A 195 -9.66 -1.72 -9.74
C VAL A 195 -8.38 -2.44 -10.12
N THR A 196 -8.48 -3.71 -10.52
CA THR A 196 -7.35 -4.49 -11.01
C THR A 196 -6.93 -4.01 -12.40
N LEU A 197 -5.64 -3.76 -12.56
CA LEU A 197 -5.00 -3.29 -13.79
C LEU A 197 -3.92 -4.29 -14.21
N ASN A 198 -3.92 -4.63 -15.48
CA ASN A 198 -2.92 -5.52 -16.07
C ASN A 198 -1.88 -4.72 -16.85
N PRO A 199 -0.69 -5.26 -17.12
CA PRO A 199 0.32 -4.58 -17.94
C PRO A 199 -0.18 -4.13 -19.32
N ALA A 200 -1.21 -4.79 -19.85
CA ALA A 200 -1.86 -4.39 -21.10
C ALA A 200 -2.64 -3.07 -20.99
N ASP A 201 -3.06 -2.69 -19.77
CA ASP A 201 -3.78 -1.44 -19.50
C ASP A 201 -2.81 -0.25 -19.32
N PHE A 202 -1.49 -0.50 -19.15
CA PHE A 202 -0.52 0.56 -18.86
C PHE A 202 -0.25 1.41 -20.10
N PRO A 203 -0.20 2.76 -19.97
CA PRO A 203 0.17 3.64 -21.08
C PRO A 203 1.59 3.37 -21.62
N ASP A 204 2.51 3.02 -20.73
CA ASP A 204 3.87 2.59 -21.03
C ASP A 204 4.03 1.12 -20.66
N ARG A 205 4.51 0.30 -21.60
CA ARG A 205 4.71 -1.14 -21.44
C ARG A 205 6.12 -1.52 -20.96
N SER A 206 6.95 -0.55 -20.65
CA SER A 206 8.25 -0.78 -20.02
C SER A 206 8.09 -1.44 -18.64
N PRO A 207 9.14 -2.09 -18.12
CA PRO A 207 9.09 -2.66 -16.77
C PRO A 207 8.63 -1.68 -15.68
N LEU A 208 8.93 -0.39 -15.84
CA LEU A 208 8.58 0.68 -14.90
C LEU A 208 7.28 1.43 -15.28
N GLY A 209 6.63 1.07 -16.37
CA GLY A 209 5.46 1.79 -16.91
C GLY A 209 4.31 1.95 -15.93
N GLY A 210 4.01 0.92 -15.14
CA GLY A 210 3.02 0.99 -14.06
C GLY A 210 3.38 2.01 -12.97
N MET A 211 4.68 2.08 -12.61
CA MET A 211 5.20 3.04 -11.64
C MET A 211 5.09 4.49 -12.15
N TYR A 212 5.39 4.72 -13.42
CA TYR A 212 5.23 6.03 -14.05
C TYR A 212 3.76 6.45 -14.14
N TRP A 213 2.87 5.51 -14.41
CA TRP A 213 1.44 5.77 -14.43
C TRP A 213 0.89 6.17 -13.05
N GLN A 214 1.33 5.47 -11.98
CA GLN A 214 1.02 5.87 -10.60
C GLN A 214 1.48 7.31 -10.34
N ARG A 215 2.75 7.63 -10.65
CA ARG A 215 3.32 8.99 -10.45
C ARG A 215 2.52 10.05 -11.20
N GLN A 216 2.16 9.81 -12.45
CA GLN A 216 1.36 10.74 -13.24
C GLN A 216 -0.01 11.00 -12.61
N LEU A 217 -0.68 9.96 -12.12
CA LEU A 217 -1.98 10.08 -11.46
C LEU A 217 -1.86 10.85 -10.13
N GLU A 218 -0.85 10.56 -9.34
CA GLU A 218 -0.56 11.25 -8.08
C GLU A 218 -0.31 12.75 -8.27
N GLN A 219 0.44 13.13 -9.31
CA GLN A 219 0.66 14.53 -9.68
C GLN A 219 -0.61 15.20 -10.23
N THR A 220 -1.45 14.47 -10.96
CA THR A 220 -2.74 14.98 -11.44
C THR A 220 -3.67 15.25 -10.26
N ALA A 221 -3.71 14.35 -9.29
CA ALA A 221 -4.47 14.53 -8.05
C ALA A 221 -3.96 15.71 -7.22
N PHE A 222 -2.65 15.90 -7.12
CA PHE A 222 -2.07 17.07 -6.45
C PHE A 222 -2.55 18.38 -7.06
N ARG A 223 -2.54 18.49 -8.40
CA ARG A 223 -3.05 19.68 -9.10
C ARG A 223 -4.57 19.87 -8.89
N ALA A 224 -5.34 18.80 -8.99
CA ALA A 224 -6.79 18.82 -8.77
C ALA A 224 -7.16 19.17 -7.32
N GLY A 225 -6.34 18.77 -6.35
CA GLY A 225 -6.48 19.13 -4.94
C GLY A 225 -6.16 20.60 -4.61
N GLY A 226 -5.60 21.37 -5.57
CA GLY A 226 -5.24 22.77 -5.40
C GLY A 226 -3.75 23.01 -5.14
N SER A 227 -2.89 22.02 -5.42
CA SER A 227 -1.42 22.08 -5.26
C SER A 227 -0.94 22.42 -3.85
N ASN A 228 -1.70 22.00 -2.86
CA ASN A 228 -1.47 22.25 -1.43
C ASN A 228 -1.56 20.97 -0.58
N TYR A 229 -1.49 19.79 -1.24
CA TYR A 229 -1.61 18.46 -0.65
C TYR A 229 -3.03 18.11 -0.13
N CYS A 230 -4.06 18.96 -0.34
CA CYS A 230 -5.43 18.50 -0.22
C CYS A 230 -5.72 17.42 -1.28
N ALA A 231 -6.47 16.39 -0.90
CA ALA A 231 -6.82 15.33 -1.83
C ALA A 231 -8.11 15.66 -2.58
N PRO A 232 -8.21 15.37 -3.89
CA PRO A 232 -9.48 15.46 -4.61
C PRO A 232 -10.48 14.45 -4.03
N ALA A 233 -11.72 14.90 -3.80
CA ALA A 233 -12.77 14.08 -3.23
C ALA A 233 -14.13 14.34 -3.89
N GLN A 234 -15.00 13.34 -3.81
CA GLN A 234 -16.36 13.40 -4.36
C GLN A 234 -17.29 12.51 -3.54
N LEU A 235 -18.56 12.93 -3.40
CA LEU A 235 -19.57 12.06 -2.84
C LEU A 235 -19.95 10.95 -3.82
N VAL A 236 -20.24 9.75 -3.32
CA VAL A 236 -20.62 8.60 -4.15
C VAL A 236 -21.84 8.92 -5.03
N GLY A 237 -22.85 9.58 -4.50
CA GLY A 237 -24.04 9.96 -5.27
C GLY A 237 -23.74 10.89 -6.44
N ASP A 238 -22.84 11.85 -6.24
CA ASP A 238 -22.40 12.77 -7.29
C ASP A 238 -21.47 12.10 -8.30
N PHE A 239 -20.60 11.19 -7.84
CA PHE A 239 -19.75 10.37 -8.72
C PHE A 239 -20.59 9.53 -9.69
N LEU A 240 -21.60 8.82 -9.18
CA LEU A 240 -22.51 8.02 -10.00
C LEU A 240 -23.39 8.90 -10.94
N ALA A 241 -23.68 10.13 -10.52
CA ALA A 241 -24.41 11.12 -11.34
C ALA A 241 -23.49 11.90 -12.31
N LYS A 242 -22.19 11.65 -12.30
CA LYS A 242 -21.18 12.33 -13.16
C LYS A 242 -21.23 13.85 -13.07
N ARG A 243 -21.25 14.36 -11.85
CA ARG A 243 -21.26 15.80 -11.56
C ARG A 243 -20.37 16.11 -10.36
N PRO A 244 -19.71 17.28 -10.33
CA PRO A 244 -18.85 17.64 -9.21
C PRO A 244 -19.65 17.79 -7.91
N SER A 245 -19.09 17.35 -6.79
CA SER A 245 -19.64 17.65 -5.46
C SER A 245 -19.39 19.11 -5.10
N GLN A 246 -20.40 19.74 -4.48
CA GLN A 246 -20.32 21.16 -4.06
C GLN A 246 -20.22 21.28 -2.54
N THR A 247 -20.80 20.35 -1.80
CA THR A 247 -20.87 20.34 -0.35
C THR A 247 -20.72 18.92 0.17
N LEU A 248 -20.17 18.79 1.37
CA LEU A 248 -20.15 17.50 2.08
C LEU A 248 -21.55 17.19 2.64
N GLY A 249 -21.83 15.88 2.76
CA GLY A 249 -23.02 15.34 3.40
C GLY A 249 -22.81 15.06 4.89
N GLY A 250 -23.43 13.98 5.38
CA GLY A 250 -23.30 13.51 6.77
C GLY A 250 -21.90 12.98 7.10
N VAL A 251 -21.21 12.41 6.11
CA VAL A 251 -19.86 11.87 6.29
C VAL A 251 -18.82 12.98 6.14
N GLN A 252 -18.01 13.18 7.17
CA GLN A 252 -16.91 14.13 7.15
C GLN A 252 -15.61 13.39 6.81
N PRO A 253 -14.88 13.78 5.74
CA PRO A 253 -13.63 13.12 5.37
C PRO A 253 -12.55 13.34 6.44
N THR A 254 -11.81 12.28 6.71
CA THR A 254 -10.77 12.29 7.75
C THR A 254 -9.38 12.62 7.21
N TYR A 255 -9.18 12.68 5.90
CA TYR A 255 -7.90 12.97 5.26
C TYR A 255 -7.31 14.32 5.70
N ARG A 256 -6.03 14.34 6.05
CA ARG A 256 -5.28 15.56 6.38
C ARG A 256 -4.20 15.83 5.33
N PRO A 257 -4.05 17.08 4.87
CA PRO A 257 -4.51 18.37 5.45
C PRO A 257 -5.96 18.73 5.12
N GLY A 258 -6.68 17.98 4.28
CA GLY A 258 -8.07 18.22 3.92
C GLY A 258 -8.37 17.76 2.50
N VAL A 259 -9.60 17.92 2.06
CA VAL A 259 -10.05 17.53 0.72
C VAL A 259 -10.52 18.72 -0.09
N THR A 260 -10.39 18.62 -1.41
CA THR A 260 -10.96 19.53 -2.39
C THR A 260 -12.07 18.80 -3.16
N LEU A 261 -13.30 19.27 -3.02
CA LEU A 261 -14.44 18.68 -3.73
C LEU A 261 -14.34 18.96 -5.23
N CYS A 262 -14.44 17.92 -6.04
CA CYS A 262 -14.34 18.01 -7.49
C CYS A 262 -15.11 16.87 -8.18
N GLU A 263 -14.96 16.74 -9.48
CA GLU A 263 -15.42 15.59 -10.26
C GLU A 263 -14.25 14.63 -10.50
N LEU A 264 -14.26 13.44 -9.85
CA LEU A 264 -13.17 12.49 -9.94
C LEU A 264 -12.97 11.87 -11.33
N HIS A 265 -13.97 11.94 -12.23
CA HIS A 265 -13.82 11.54 -13.63
C HIS A 265 -12.78 12.39 -14.39
N THR A 266 -12.52 13.62 -13.93
CA THR A 266 -11.48 14.49 -14.51
C THR A 266 -10.08 14.21 -13.94
N VAL A 267 -10.00 13.45 -12.86
CA VAL A 267 -8.75 13.14 -12.15
C VAL A 267 -8.29 11.72 -12.43
N LEU A 268 -9.22 10.76 -12.34
CA LEU A 268 -8.94 9.33 -12.49
C LEU A 268 -9.03 8.89 -13.97
N PRO A 269 -8.22 7.92 -14.40
CA PRO A 269 -8.36 7.32 -15.71
C PRO A 269 -9.75 6.69 -15.93
N GLU A 270 -10.30 6.80 -17.15
CA GLU A 270 -11.59 6.22 -17.52
C GLU A 270 -11.68 4.71 -17.21
N ARG A 271 -10.57 3.99 -17.38
CA ARG A 271 -10.49 2.56 -17.03
C ARG A 271 -10.84 2.29 -15.56
N ILE A 272 -10.53 3.21 -14.66
CA ILE A 272 -10.85 3.10 -13.23
C ILE A 272 -12.29 3.56 -12.98
N THR A 273 -12.67 4.74 -13.47
CA THR A 273 -14.00 5.31 -13.17
C THR A 273 -15.13 4.45 -13.71
N SER A 274 -15.00 3.93 -14.94
CA SER A 274 -16.01 3.06 -15.55
C SER A 274 -16.25 1.76 -14.79
N VAL A 275 -15.21 1.19 -14.18
CA VAL A 275 -15.33 0.00 -13.33
C VAL A 275 -15.94 0.35 -11.99
N LEU A 276 -15.53 1.47 -11.36
CA LEU A 276 -16.10 1.91 -10.08
C LEU A 276 -17.58 2.25 -10.19
N GLU A 277 -18.03 2.90 -11.28
CA GLU A 277 -19.44 3.19 -11.55
C GLU A 277 -20.31 1.93 -11.53
N GLN A 278 -19.83 0.86 -12.14
CA GLN A 278 -20.53 -0.42 -12.18
C GLN A 278 -20.41 -1.21 -10.89
N ALA A 279 -19.26 -1.11 -10.22
CA ALA A 279 -18.96 -1.87 -9.01
C ALA A 279 -19.70 -1.36 -7.78
N LEU A 280 -19.82 -0.04 -7.62
CA LEU A 280 -20.44 0.58 -6.43
C LEU A 280 -21.86 0.05 -6.15
N PRO A 281 -22.81 0.00 -7.11
CA PRO A 281 -24.14 -0.57 -6.87
C PRO A 281 -24.11 -2.06 -6.54
N GLU A 282 -23.18 -2.82 -7.13
CA GLU A 282 -23.06 -4.26 -6.85
C GLU A 282 -22.47 -4.53 -5.45
N LEU A 283 -21.56 -3.67 -5.00
CA LEU A 283 -20.99 -3.73 -3.65
C LEU A 283 -22.04 -3.33 -2.59
N ASP A 284 -22.91 -2.36 -2.90
CA ASP A 284 -24.02 -1.97 -2.04
C ASP A 284 -25.02 -3.10 -1.79
N ARG A 285 -25.25 -3.96 -2.78
CA ARG A 285 -26.06 -5.18 -2.60
C ARG A 285 -25.46 -6.17 -1.61
N LYS A 286 -24.13 -6.13 -1.42
CA LYS A 286 -23.38 -7.02 -0.51
C LYS A 286 -23.24 -6.44 0.88
N LEU A 287 -23.11 -5.13 0.98
CA LEU A 287 -23.08 -4.37 2.22
C LEU A 287 -23.99 -3.17 2.06
N HIS A 288 -25.19 -3.26 2.62
CA HIS A 288 -26.19 -2.21 2.47
C HIS A 288 -25.68 -0.86 3.01
N GLY A 289 -25.79 0.16 2.18
CA GLY A 289 -25.27 1.49 2.45
C GLY A 289 -23.80 1.71 2.00
N PHE A 290 -23.15 0.72 1.38
CA PHE A 290 -21.80 0.89 0.86
C PHE A 290 -21.71 2.00 -0.21
N ALA A 291 -22.72 2.10 -1.07
CA ALA A 291 -22.85 3.19 -2.05
C ALA A 291 -23.82 4.29 -1.58
N ALA A 292 -23.90 4.55 -0.27
CA ALA A 292 -24.70 5.65 0.26
C ALA A 292 -24.32 6.96 -0.45
N PRO A 293 -25.30 7.81 -0.84
CA PRO A 293 -25.02 9.01 -1.65
C PRO A 293 -24.04 9.97 -1.03
N ASP A 294 -23.91 10.00 0.30
CA ASP A 294 -23.03 10.88 1.08
C ASP A 294 -21.72 10.19 1.55
N ALA A 295 -21.52 8.92 1.21
CA ALA A 295 -20.20 8.30 1.37
C ALA A 295 -19.16 9.07 0.56
N VAL A 296 -17.94 9.21 1.10
CA VAL A 296 -16.90 10.04 0.50
C VAL A 296 -15.86 9.19 -0.21
N LEU A 297 -15.61 9.49 -1.48
CA LEU A 297 -14.48 8.98 -2.25
C LEU A 297 -13.33 9.98 -2.20
N THR A 298 -12.19 9.59 -1.68
CA THR A 298 -10.96 10.41 -1.63
C THR A 298 -9.91 9.77 -2.52
N ALA A 299 -9.34 10.51 -3.46
CA ALA A 299 -8.45 9.98 -4.52
C ALA A 299 -7.05 10.60 -4.48
N PRO A 300 -6.06 9.86 -5.02
CA PRO A 300 -6.10 8.49 -5.48
C PRO A 300 -5.49 7.51 -4.47
N GLU A 301 -5.93 6.28 -4.47
CA GLU A 301 -5.23 5.16 -3.85
C GLU A 301 -4.43 4.43 -4.94
N THR A 302 -3.12 4.69 -5.02
CA THR A 302 -2.26 4.18 -6.09
C THR A 302 -1.28 3.12 -5.63
N ARG A 303 -1.05 3.01 -4.31
CA ARG A 303 0.05 2.22 -3.75
C ARG A 303 -0.42 1.02 -2.96
N SER A 304 -1.34 0.25 -3.53
CA SER A 304 -1.80 -1.01 -2.93
C SER A 304 -0.80 -2.16 -3.06
N SER A 305 0.03 -2.16 -4.09
CA SER A 305 1.10 -3.14 -4.33
C SER A 305 2.10 -2.62 -5.36
N SER A 306 3.28 -3.27 -5.44
CA SER A 306 4.29 -2.92 -6.45
C SER A 306 3.78 -3.18 -7.87
N PRO A 307 3.89 -2.22 -8.79
CA PRO A 307 3.63 -2.41 -10.22
C PRO A 307 4.79 -3.07 -10.97
N VAL A 308 5.90 -3.32 -10.28
CA VAL A 308 7.15 -3.88 -10.83
C VAL A 308 7.47 -5.17 -10.11
N ARG A 309 8.00 -6.14 -10.84
CA ARG A 309 8.66 -7.32 -10.28
C ARG A 309 10.14 -7.29 -10.64
N ILE A 310 11.02 -7.35 -9.63
CA ILE A 310 12.45 -7.54 -9.81
C ILE A 310 12.69 -9.05 -9.91
N LEU A 311 13.21 -9.53 -11.04
CA LEU A 311 13.29 -10.96 -11.30
C LEU A 311 14.34 -11.65 -10.41
N ARG A 312 13.97 -12.80 -9.90
CA ARG A 312 14.83 -13.71 -9.13
C ARG A 312 14.48 -15.17 -9.48
N ASP A 313 15.42 -16.05 -9.32
CA ASP A 313 15.27 -17.50 -9.52
C ASP A 313 14.70 -18.21 -8.26
N GLU A 314 14.70 -19.54 -8.31
CA GLU A 314 14.22 -20.40 -7.22
C GLU A 314 15.09 -20.27 -5.94
N THR A 315 16.37 -19.90 -6.10
CA THR A 315 17.28 -19.60 -4.98
C THR A 315 17.08 -18.21 -4.41
N ARG A 316 16.07 -17.46 -4.92
CA ARG A 316 15.74 -16.08 -4.58
C ARG A 316 16.79 -15.06 -4.99
N GLN A 317 17.78 -15.46 -5.76
CA GLN A 317 18.83 -14.60 -6.29
C GLN A 317 18.42 -14.02 -7.65
N SER A 318 18.74 -12.75 -7.89
CA SER A 318 18.66 -12.14 -9.22
C SER A 318 19.70 -12.77 -10.15
N GLN A 319 19.61 -12.47 -11.46
CA GLN A 319 20.67 -12.79 -12.41
C GLN A 319 22.02 -12.14 -12.03
N LEU A 320 21.99 -11.04 -11.30
CA LEU A 320 23.17 -10.43 -10.70
C LEU A 320 23.50 -11.17 -9.40
N ARG A 321 24.59 -11.93 -9.39
CA ARG A 321 25.00 -12.73 -8.24
C ARG A 321 25.21 -11.85 -6.99
N GLY A 322 24.73 -12.35 -5.85
CA GLY A 322 24.76 -11.61 -4.58
C GLY A 322 23.61 -10.63 -4.39
N LEU A 323 22.71 -10.44 -5.37
CA LEU A 323 21.49 -9.61 -5.21
C LEU A 323 20.27 -10.48 -4.94
N TYR A 324 19.58 -10.23 -3.84
CA TYR A 324 18.38 -10.96 -3.38
C TYR A 324 17.20 -10.01 -3.20
N PRO A 325 16.39 -9.77 -4.27
CA PRO A 325 15.19 -8.96 -4.18
C PRO A 325 14.12 -9.65 -3.32
N CYS A 326 13.54 -8.95 -2.34
CA CYS A 326 12.52 -9.53 -1.48
C CYS A 326 11.41 -8.53 -1.08
N GLY A 327 10.33 -9.11 -0.58
CA GLY A 327 9.20 -8.38 -0.05
C GLY A 327 8.30 -7.75 -1.09
N GLU A 328 7.53 -6.75 -0.68
CA GLU A 328 6.52 -6.10 -1.49
C GLU A 328 7.14 -5.29 -2.64
N GLY A 329 8.23 -4.57 -2.39
CA GLY A 329 8.93 -3.80 -3.42
C GLY A 329 9.40 -4.65 -4.58
N ALA A 330 9.97 -5.81 -4.29
CA ALA A 330 10.40 -6.76 -5.32
C ALA A 330 9.23 -7.45 -6.07
N GLY A 331 7.99 -7.23 -5.66
CA GLY A 331 6.79 -7.74 -6.32
C GLY A 331 6.36 -9.15 -5.90
N TYR A 332 6.89 -9.68 -4.77
CA TYR A 332 6.59 -11.04 -4.28
C TYR A 332 5.66 -11.08 -3.07
N ALA A 333 5.27 -9.94 -2.54
CA ALA A 333 4.34 -9.81 -1.43
C ALA A 333 3.36 -8.66 -1.67
N GLY A 334 2.24 -8.65 -0.97
CA GLY A 334 1.22 -7.61 -1.07
C GLY A 334 0.65 -7.21 0.29
N GLY A 335 1.39 -7.44 1.38
CA GLY A 335 0.98 -7.07 2.74
C GLY A 335 2.06 -7.38 3.76
N ILE A 336 1.90 -6.88 4.99
CA ILE A 336 2.91 -6.90 6.06
C ILE A 336 3.40 -8.32 6.34
N THR A 337 2.49 -9.25 6.65
CA THR A 337 2.85 -10.64 7.01
C THR A 337 3.49 -11.39 5.83
N SER A 338 3.00 -11.19 4.60
CA SER A 338 3.57 -11.83 3.43
C SER A 338 4.94 -11.26 3.06
N ALA A 339 5.17 -9.96 3.27
CA ALA A 339 6.48 -9.34 3.08
C ALA A 339 7.50 -9.83 4.12
N ALA A 340 7.08 -9.96 5.39
CA ALA A 340 7.91 -10.54 6.44
C ALA A 340 8.29 -12.00 6.12
N LEU A 341 7.32 -12.82 5.68
CA LEU A 341 7.58 -14.21 5.28
C LEU A 341 8.58 -14.28 4.13
N ASP A 342 8.39 -13.46 3.11
CA ASP A 342 9.29 -13.45 1.95
C ASP A 342 10.71 -13.01 2.33
N GLY A 343 10.84 -12.04 3.25
CA GLY A 343 12.12 -11.61 3.81
C GLY A 343 12.85 -12.73 4.57
N ILE A 344 12.12 -13.47 5.42
CA ILE A 344 12.67 -14.61 6.18
C ILE A 344 13.18 -15.70 5.23
N LEU A 345 12.32 -16.14 4.29
CA LEU A 345 12.70 -17.17 3.33
C LEU A 345 13.87 -16.73 2.42
N THR A 346 14.01 -15.43 2.19
CA THR A 346 15.15 -14.89 1.44
C THR A 346 16.42 -14.90 2.29
N ALA A 347 16.32 -14.55 3.58
CA ALA A 347 17.46 -14.66 4.51
C ALA A 347 17.94 -16.11 4.69
N GLU A 348 17.02 -17.07 4.79
CA GLU A 348 17.35 -18.51 4.83
C GLU A 348 18.09 -18.95 3.56
N ALA A 349 17.64 -18.52 2.37
CA ALA A 349 18.33 -18.81 1.12
C ALA A 349 19.75 -18.25 1.06
N VAL A 350 19.95 -17.03 1.59
CA VAL A 350 21.29 -16.42 1.70
C VAL A 350 22.18 -17.22 2.64
N ILE A 351 21.67 -17.66 3.80
CA ILE A 351 22.42 -18.46 4.77
C ILE A 351 22.84 -19.80 4.15
N GLU A 352 21.97 -20.45 3.42
CA GLU A 352 22.31 -21.72 2.72
C GLU A 352 23.37 -21.49 1.64
N ALA A 353 23.26 -20.42 0.85
CA ALA A 353 24.24 -20.10 -0.18
C ALA A 353 25.65 -19.77 0.38
N GLN A 354 25.75 -19.33 1.64
CA GLN A 354 27.04 -19.03 2.29
C GLN A 354 27.68 -20.26 2.97
N LYS A 355 26.94 -21.37 3.12
CA LYS A 355 27.48 -22.63 3.69
C LYS A 355 28.19 -23.50 2.68
N GLY A 356 27.90 -23.31 1.40
CA GLY A 356 28.49 -24.07 0.26
C GLY A 356 29.61 -23.29 -0.39
#